data_a4f6fb5d0dc40e02075c06a2875588bc
#
_entry.id   a4f6fb5d0dc40e02075c06a2875588bc
#
_cell.length_a   1.000
_cell.length_b   1.000
_cell.length_c   1.000
_cell.angle_alpha   90.00
_cell.angle_beta   90.00
_cell.angle_gamma   90.00
#
_symmetry.space_group_name_H-M   'P 1'
#
loop_
_entity.id
_entity.type
_entity.pdbx_description
1 polymer ?
#
loop_
_entity_poly.entity_id
_entity_poly.type
_entity_poly.pdbx_seq_one_letter_code
_entity_poly.pdbx_strand_id
1 'polypeptide(L)'
;ISATVNNCFMGRYAFPGMGFVMLWYAVGFAQILESSGTNGRKWWAGGILGTACLCFLLQYSSEIRLEYDGGLEIYENFAETQMTDNDAVIGPYTHTIFLNVYHPELHYYIIGYKLYSLPFVNTDALTDYSQLDSYENLWYICFQGGTPNELEDEYDYEEALEFHYMYYDFVIYRLERRR
;
A
#
# COMPACT_ATOMS: atom_id res chain seq x y z
N ILE A 1 14.34 18.00 -3.60
CA ILE A 1 14.91 17.56 -4.90
C ILE A 1 14.08 16.38 -5.42
N SER A 2 13.83 15.33 -4.63
CA SER A 2 13.04 14.17 -5.05
C SER A 2 11.59 14.53 -5.42
N ALA A 3 10.94 15.38 -4.65
CA ALA A 3 9.55 15.81 -4.89
C ALA A 3 9.39 16.72 -6.12
N THR A 4 10.44 17.42 -6.51
CA THR A 4 10.41 18.34 -7.68
C THR A 4 10.85 17.67 -8.97
N VAL A 5 11.63 16.60 -8.90
CA VAL A 5 12.20 15.95 -10.09
C VAL A 5 11.48 14.66 -10.48
N ASN A 6 10.89 13.93 -9.53
CA ASN A 6 10.34 12.60 -9.81
C ASN A 6 8.96 12.34 -9.23
N ASN A 7 8.18 13.19 -8.75
CA ASN A 7 6.83 12.91 -8.18
C ASN A 7 6.73 11.59 -7.33
N CYS A 8 7.86 11.00 -6.97
CA CYS A 8 8.00 9.72 -6.27
C CYS A 8 8.42 9.91 -4.82
N PHE A 9 7.92 10.97 -4.17
CA PHE A 9 8.14 11.14 -2.74
C PHE A 9 7.23 10.16 -1.99
N MET A 10 7.71 8.95 -1.82
CA MET A 10 7.06 8.01 -0.92
C MET A 10 7.47 8.36 0.51
N GLY A 11 6.49 8.56 1.40
CA GLY A 11 6.71 8.90 2.81
C GLY A 11 7.73 8.01 3.50
N ARG A 12 7.83 6.72 3.10
CA ARG A 12 8.82 5.75 3.59
C ARG A 12 10.28 6.17 3.36
N TYR A 13 10.57 6.99 2.34
CA TYR A 13 11.92 7.51 2.09
C TYR A 13 12.25 8.73 2.96
N ALA A 14 11.23 9.41 3.45
CA ALA A 14 11.40 10.51 4.40
C ALA A 14 11.54 10.02 5.85
N PHE A 15 11.03 8.82 6.15
CA PHE A 15 10.98 8.26 7.49
C PHE A 15 12.34 8.24 8.23
N PRO A 16 13.46 7.80 7.62
CA PRO A 16 14.78 7.88 8.26
C PRO A 16 15.22 9.33 8.53
N GLY A 17 14.87 10.27 7.63
CA GLY A 17 15.19 11.68 7.79
C GLY A 17 14.37 12.36 8.89
N MET A 18 13.13 11.94 9.13
CA MET A 18 12.27 12.50 10.19
C MET A 18 12.84 12.29 11.58
N GLY A 19 13.50 11.15 11.85
CA GLY A 19 14.18 10.90 13.12
C GLY A 19 15.26 11.94 13.40
N PHE A 20 16.08 12.29 12.42
CA PHE A 20 17.11 13.33 12.55
C PHE A 20 16.50 14.71 12.74
N VAL A 21 15.45 15.06 12.02
CA VAL A 21 14.74 16.32 12.16
C VAL A 21 14.15 16.46 13.56
N MET A 22 13.50 15.41 14.07
CA MET A 22 12.95 15.41 15.44
C MET A 22 14.05 15.54 16.51
N LEU A 23 15.18 14.87 16.33
CA LEU A 23 16.34 14.96 17.23
C LEU A 23 16.91 16.37 17.22
N TRP A 24 17.00 16.99 16.08
CA TRP A 24 17.50 18.36 15.93
C TRP A 24 16.54 19.39 16.54
N TYR A 25 15.23 19.21 16.38
CA TYR A 25 14.20 20.01 17.07
C TYR A 25 14.30 19.85 18.59
N ALA A 26 14.48 18.62 19.10
CA ALA A 26 14.60 18.37 20.53
C ALA A 26 15.85 19.04 21.14
N VAL A 27 16.99 18.94 20.45
CA VAL A 27 18.24 19.59 20.89
C VAL A 27 18.12 21.10 20.85
N GLY A 28 17.61 21.65 19.74
CA GLY A 28 17.37 23.10 19.62
C GLY A 28 16.43 23.64 20.68
N PHE A 29 15.36 22.90 20.99
CA PHE A 29 14.41 23.26 22.02
C PHE A 29 15.04 23.22 23.44
N ALA A 30 15.84 22.19 23.74
CA ALA A 30 16.56 22.10 24.99
C ALA A 30 17.52 23.29 25.18
N GLN A 31 18.28 23.66 24.15
CA GLN A 31 19.15 24.84 24.16
C GLN A 31 18.41 26.14 24.39
N ILE A 32 17.24 26.32 23.76
CA ILE A 32 16.39 27.50 23.98
C ILE A 32 15.90 27.56 25.43
N LEU A 33 15.51 26.43 26.01
CA LEU A 33 15.06 26.35 27.41
C LEU A 33 16.20 26.64 28.40
N GLU A 34 17.40 26.14 28.16
CA GLU A 34 18.58 26.38 29.00
C GLU A 34 19.06 27.83 28.92
N SER A 35 19.07 28.39 27.68
CA SER A 35 19.58 29.75 27.47
C SER A 35 18.60 30.85 27.90
N SER A 36 17.35 30.55 28.21
CA SER A 36 16.31 31.53 28.42
C SER A 36 16.18 31.94 29.90
N GLY A 37 16.93 32.97 30.28
CA GLY A 37 16.77 33.65 31.58
C GLY A 37 15.50 34.49 31.70
N THR A 38 14.69 34.65 30.65
CA THR A 38 13.49 35.49 30.63
C THR A 38 12.24 34.71 30.25
N ASN A 39 11.14 34.93 30.95
CA ASN A 39 9.85 34.24 30.73
C ASN A 39 9.33 34.41 29.28
N GLY A 40 9.62 35.50 28.60
CA GLY A 40 9.15 35.74 27.22
C GLY A 40 9.66 34.70 26.21
N ARG A 41 10.94 34.32 26.30
CA ARG A 41 11.49 33.31 25.37
C ARG A 41 10.88 31.93 25.56
N LYS A 42 10.51 31.54 26.78
CA LYS A 42 9.83 30.27 27.07
C LYS A 42 8.46 30.18 26.38
N TRP A 43 7.72 31.30 26.36
CA TRP A 43 6.43 31.37 25.67
C TRP A 43 6.57 31.23 24.15
N TRP A 44 7.59 31.86 23.57
CA TRP A 44 7.88 31.69 22.14
C TRP A 44 8.28 30.26 21.78
N ALA A 45 9.15 29.63 22.57
CA ALA A 45 9.55 28.25 22.38
C ALA A 45 8.35 27.28 22.48
N GLY A 46 7.48 27.50 23.48
CA GLY A 46 6.24 26.75 23.64
C GLY A 46 5.28 26.95 22.47
N GLY A 47 5.16 28.18 21.96
CA GLY A 47 4.34 28.47 20.78
C GLY A 47 4.82 27.76 19.51
N ILE A 48 6.12 27.79 19.24
CA ILE A 48 6.72 27.10 18.09
C ILE A 48 6.51 25.57 18.19
N LEU A 49 6.77 24.99 19.37
CA LEU A 49 6.57 23.56 19.59
C LEU A 49 5.10 23.17 19.45
N GLY A 50 4.19 23.96 20.04
CA GLY A 50 2.76 23.72 19.95
C GLY A 50 2.26 23.77 18.50
N THR A 51 2.75 24.73 17.70
CA THR A 51 2.42 24.84 16.28
C THR A 51 2.95 23.64 15.49
N ALA A 52 4.19 23.23 15.75
CA ALA A 52 4.79 22.07 15.10
C ALA A 52 4.04 20.76 15.43
N CYS A 53 3.68 20.56 16.70
CA CYS A 53 2.85 19.44 17.12
C CYS A 53 1.45 19.45 16.48
N LEU A 54 0.82 20.64 16.40
CA LEU A 54 -0.48 20.77 15.75
C LEU A 54 -0.41 20.45 14.27
N CYS A 55 0.58 20.98 13.55
CA CYS A 55 0.81 20.66 12.13
C CYS A 55 1.04 19.16 11.92
N PHE A 56 1.84 18.52 12.78
CA PHE A 56 2.09 17.11 12.73
C PHE A 56 0.81 16.29 12.97
N LEU A 57 0.01 16.66 13.97
CA LEU A 57 -1.26 15.99 14.27
C LEU A 57 -2.27 16.14 13.13
N LEU A 58 -2.34 17.32 12.49
CA LEU A 58 -3.23 17.56 11.36
C LEU A 58 -2.79 16.73 10.14
N GLN A 59 -1.50 16.69 9.85
CA GLN A 59 -0.96 15.87 8.77
C GLN A 59 -1.18 14.39 9.05
N TYR A 60 -0.86 13.93 10.25
CA TYR A 60 -1.06 12.55 10.67
C TYR A 60 -2.53 12.13 10.60
N SER A 61 -3.46 13.02 11.01
CA SER A 61 -4.90 12.72 10.92
C SER A 61 -5.41 12.66 9.48
N SER A 62 -4.81 13.41 8.55
CA SER A 62 -5.16 13.33 7.13
C SER A 62 -4.64 12.05 6.48
N GLU A 63 -3.41 11.64 6.81
CA GLU A 63 -2.83 10.37 6.34
C GLU A 63 -3.62 9.16 6.86
N ILE A 64 -3.97 9.14 8.15
CA ILE A 64 -4.81 8.09 8.73
C ILE A 64 -6.18 8.04 8.04
N ARG A 65 -6.81 9.17 7.72
CA ARG A 65 -8.09 9.18 7.01
C ARG A 65 -8.00 8.55 5.64
N LEU A 66 -6.90 8.77 4.92
CA LEU A 66 -6.66 8.15 3.61
C LEU A 66 -6.43 6.64 3.73
N GLU A 67 -5.79 6.19 4.81
CA GLU A 67 -5.48 4.77 5.06
C GLU A 67 -6.71 4.00 5.59
N TYR A 68 -7.61 4.67 6.32
CA TYR A 68 -8.83 4.11 6.89
C TYR A 68 -10.11 4.46 6.11
N ASP A 69 -10.01 4.62 4.81
CA ASP A 69 -11.16 4.91 3.94
C ASP A 69 -12.09 3.69 3.72
N GLY A 70 -11.90 2.64 4.50
CA GLY A 70 -12.74 1.43 4.48
C GLY A 70 -12.46 0.49 3.31
N GLY A 71 -11.61 0.87 2.37
CA GLY A 71 -11.36 0.08 1.18
C GLY A 71 -10.66 -1.24 1.44
N LEU A 72 -9.72 -1.27 2.40
CA LEU A 72 -9.11 -2.52 2.82
C LEU A 72 -10.11 -3.45 3.50
N GLU A 73 -11.00 -2.92 4.35
CA GLU A 73 -12.07 -3.69 5.00
C GLU A 73 -13.04 -4.29 3.96
N ILE A 74 -13.32 -3.56 2.88
CA ILE A 74 -14.12 -4.06 1.74
C ILE A 74 -13.42 -5.25 1.09
N TYR A 75 -12.11 -5.13 0.83
CA TYR A 75 -11.32 -6.22 0.28
C TYR A 75 -11.23 -7.42 1.22
N GLU A 76 -10.94 -7.21 2.52
CA GLU A 76 -10.88 -8.27 3.52
C GLU A 76 -12.20 -9.05 3.60
N ASN A 77 -13.33 -8.34 3.69
CA ASN A 77 -14.65 -8.97 3.70
C ASN A 77 -14.95 -9.73 2.40
N PHE A 78 -14.52 -9.22 1.25
CA PHE A 78 -14.65 -9.92 -0.02
C PHE A 78 -13.79 -11.20 -0.04
N ALA A 79 -12.53 -11.11 0.36
CA ALA A 79 -11.63 -12.26 0.40
C ALA A 79 -12.16 -13.35 1.35
N GLU A 80 -12.58 -12.99 2.56
CA GLU A 80 -13.15 -13.93 3.54
C GLU A 80 -14.44 -14.60 3.06
N THR A 81 -15.25 -13.91 2.25
CA THR A 81 -16.58 -14.42 1.84
C THR A 81 -16.60 -15.09 0.47
N GLN A 82 -15.70 -14.70 -0.44
CA GLN A 82 -15.73 -15.13 -1.84
C GLN A 82 -14.51 -15.95 -2.26
N MET A 83 -13.39 -15.85 -1.51
CA MET A 83 -12.18 -16.58 -1.83
C MET A 83 -11.96 -17.74 -0.86
N THR A 84 -11.29 -18.78 -1.34
CA THR A 84 -10.93 -19.96 -0.57
C THR A 84 -9.44 -20.25 -0.72
N ASP A 85 -8.86 -21.09 0.15
CA ASP A 85 -7.46 -21.52 0.07
C ASP A 85 -7.11 -22.25 -1.26
N ASN A 86 -8.14 -22.65 -2.02
CA ASN A 86 -7.98 -23.28 -3.34
C ASN A 86 -8.04 -22.29 -4.50
N ASP A 87 -8.09 -21.00 -4.21
CA ASP A 87 -8.13 -19.94 -5.21
C ASP A 87 -6.74 -19.35 -5.45
N ALA A 88 -6.54 -18.77 -6.63
CA ALA A 88 -5.34 -18.01 -6.93
C ALA A 88 -5.65 -16.57 -7.30
N VAL A 89 -4.79 -15.65 -6.83
CA VAL A 89 -4.84 -14.23 -7.16
C VAL A 89 -3.70 -13.90 -8.11
N ILE A 90 -4.03 -13.30 -9.24
CA ILE A 90 -3.10 -13.00 -10.32
C ILE A 90 -3.03 -11.49 -10.48
N GLY A 91 -1.87 -10.94 -10.75
CA GLY A 91 -1.74 -9.53 -11.06
C GLY A 91 -0.31 -9.04 -11.17
N PRO A 92 -0.13 -7.74 -11.47
CA PRO A 92 1.18 -7.11 -11.44
C PRO A 92 1.81 -7.15 -10.05
N TYR A 93 3.12 -7.22 -10.00
CA TYR A 93 3.92 -7.31 -8.77
C TYR A 93 3.48 -6.34 -7.65
N THR A 94 3.23 -5.09 -7.99
CA THR A 94 2.88 -4.06 -7.01
C THR A 94 1.50 -4.25 -6.39
N HIS A 95 0.58 -4.92 -7.08
CA HIS A 95 -0.81 -5.10 -6.63
C HIS A 95 -0.95 -6.36 -5.76
N THR A 96 -0.29 -7.44 -6.14
CA THR A 96 -0.39 -8.72 -5.43
C THR A 96 0.37 -8.73 -4.11
N ILE A 97 1.51 -8.03 -4.04
CA ILE A 97 2.36 -8.07 -2.83
C ILE A 97 1.66 -7.53 -1.60
N PHE A 98 0.98 -6.39 -1.69
CA PHE A 98 0.37 -5.85 -0.49
C PHE A 98 -0.82 -6.72 -0.03
N LEU A 99 -1.54 -7.34 -0.96
CA LEU A 99 -2.64 -8.26 -0.61
C LEU A 99 -2.12 -9.53 0.08
N ASN A 100 -0.98 -10.06 -0.35
CA ASN A 100 -0.34 -11.22 0.28
C ASN A 100 -0.03 -10.99 1.78
N VAL A 101 0.20 -9.75 2.19
CA VAL A 101 0.43 -9.43 3.62
C VAL A 101 -0.83 -9.64 4.46
N TYR A 102 -2.00 -9.41 3.89
CA TYR A 102 -3.29 -9.54 4.60
C TYR A 102 -3.86 -10.97 4.51
N HIS A 103 -3.68 -11.62 3.36
CA HIS A 103 -4.19 -12.97 3.08
C HIS A 103 -3.07 -13.90 2.59
N PRO A 104 -2.09 -14.26 3.46
CA PRO A 104 -0.96 -15.10 3.09
C PRO A 104 -1.35 -16.56 2.80
N GLU A 105 -2.56 -16.97 3.12
CA GLU A 105 -3.14 -18.29 2.84
C GLU A 105 -3.48 -18.48 1.37
N LEU A 106 -3.81 -17.40 0.65
CA LEU A 106 -4.08 -17.44 -0.79
C LEU A 106 -2.79 -17.63 -1.59
N HIS A 107 -2.90 -18.20 -2.78
CA HIS A 107 -1.77 -18.29 -3.70
C HIS A 107 -1.75 -17.11 -4.68
N TYR A 108 -0.58 -16.48 -4.83
CA TYR A 108 -0.41 -15.29 -5.65
C TYR A 108 0.49 -15.56 -6.84
N TYR A 109 0.04 -15.17 -8.03
CA TYR A 109 0.82 -15.21 -9.25
C TYR A 109 1.12 -13.82 -9.78
N ILE A 110 2.39 -13.55 -10.06
CA ILE A 110 2.84 -12.26 -10.56
C ILE A 110 3.13 -12.36 -12.05
N ILE A 111 2.49 -11.47 -12.83
CA ILE A 111 2.68 -11.36 -14.27
C ILE A 111 3.83 -10.39 -14.58
N GLY A 112 4.61 -10.74 -15.61
CA GLY A 112 5.59 -9.82 -16.21
C GLY A 112 6.89 -9.64 -15.44
N TYR A 113 7.10 -10.37 -14.35
CA TYR A 113 8.32 -10.27 -13.54
C TYR A 113 9.13 -11.57 -13.58
N LYS A 114 10.38 -11.49 -14.02
CA LYS A 114 11.35 -12.56 -13.85
C LYS A 114 12.03 -12.40 -12.49
N LEU A 115 11.34 -12.78 -11.42
CA LEU A 115 11.96 -12.80 -10.10
C LEU A 115 12.59 -14.16 -9.84
N TYR A 116 13.87 -14.15 -9.53
CA TYR A 116 14.63 -15.33 -9.18
C TYR A 116 14.30 -15.89 -7.79
N SER A 117 13.69 -15.07 -6.93
CA SER A 117 13.09 -15.48 -5.65
C SER A 117 12.10 -14.41 -5.19
N LEU A 118 10.87 -14.81 -4.93
CA LEU A 118 9.87 -13.98 -4.29
C LEU A 118 9.99 -14.18 -2.78
N PRO A 119 10.19 -13.12 -1.99
CA PRO A 119 10.37 -13.24 -0.53
C PRO A 119 9.05 -13.49 0.21
N PHE A 120 7.95 -13.66 -0.51
CA PHE A 120 6.62 -13.80 0.05
C PHE A 120 6.16 -15.25 0.04
N VAL A 121 5.43 -15.64 1.07
CA VAL A 121 4.80 -16.96 1.18
C VAL A 121 3.75 -17.10 0.06
N ASN A 122 3.61 -18.30 -0.51
CA ASN A 122 2.61 -18.63 -1.54
C ASN A 122 2.58 -17.62 -2.71
N THR A 123 3.76 -17.18 -3.17
CA THR A 123 3.85 -16.23 -4.27
C THR A 123 4.85 -16.71 -5.32
N ASP A 124 4.38 -16.88 -6.56
CA ASP A 124 5.16 -17.37 -7.69
C ASP A 124 5.06 -16.43 -8.90
N ALA A 125 6.03 -16.52 -9.80
CA ALA A 125 5.92 -15.85 -11.10
C ALA A 125 5.05 -16.68 -12.03
N LEU A 126 4.06 -16.08 -12.68
CA LEU A 126 3.27 -16.73 -13.71
C LEU A 126 4.13 -16.85 -14.98
N THR A 127 4.57 -18.07 -15.27
CA THR A 127 5.40 -18.40 -16.45
C THR A 127 4.67 -19.25 -17.46
N ASP A 128 3.64 -19.97 -17.01
CA ASP A 128 2.82 -20.86 -17.83
C ASP A 128 1.40 -20.89 -17.25
N TYR A 129 0.39 -20.78 -18.09
CA TYR A 129 -1.01 -20.81 -17.67
C TYR A 129 -1.46 -22.16 -17.10
N SER A 130 -0.76 -23.25 -17.41
CA SER A 130 -0.99 -24.55 -16.79
C SER A 130 -0.80 -24.55 -15.26
N GLN A 131 -0.07 -23.59 -14.72
CA GLN A 131 0.07 -23.38 -13.27
C GLN A 131 -1.27 -23.05 -12.61
N LEU A 132 -2.21 -22.50 -13.37
CA LEU A 132 -3.52 -22.08 -12.89
C LEU A 132 -4.57 -23.19 -12.92
N ASP A 133 -4.30 -24.34 -13.58
CA ASP A 133 -5.25 -25.42 -13.81
C ASP A 133 -5.70 -26.14 -12.52
N SER A 134 -4.95 -25.98 -11.43
CA SER A 134 -5.23 -26.64 -10.15
C SER A 134 -6.17 -25.87 -9.23
N TYR A 135 -6.49 -24.61 -9.55
CA TYR A 135 -7.29 -23.75 -8.71
C TYR A 135 -8.75 -23.77 -9.11
N GLU A 136 -9.64 -23.60 -8.12
CA GLU A 136 -11.09 -23.58 -8.35
C GLU A 136 -11.55 -22.25 -8.94
N ASN A 137 -11.07 -21.15 -8.39
CA ASN A 137 -11.33 -19.82 -8.90
C ASN A 137 -10.04 -19.06 -9.11
N LEU A 138 -10.07 -18.19 -10.11
CA LEU A 138 -8.97 -17.32 -10.47
C LEU A 138 -9.43 -15.88 -10.36
N TRP A 139 -8.66 -15.08 -9.65
CA TRP A 139 -8.94 -13.67 -9.42
C TRP A 139 -7.81 -12.83 -10.00
N TYR A 140 -8.15 -11.83 -10.79
CA TYR A 140 -7.15 -10.90 -11.32
C TYR A 140 -7.33 -9.52 -10.70
N ILE A 141 -6.26 -8.96 -10.14
CA ILE A 141 -6.26 -7.62 -9.55
C ILE A 141 -5.46 -6.65 -10.37
N CYS A 142 -6.02 -5.46 -10.63
CA CYS A 142 -5.33 -4.34 -11.27
C CYS A 142 -5.82 -3.00 -10.76
N PHE A 143 -5.22 -1.91 -11.24
CA PHE A 143 -5.75 -0.57 -11.03
C PHE A 143 -7.02 -0.35 -11.86
N GLN A 144 -7.90 0.52 -11.37
CA GLN A 144 -9.10 0.94 -12.10
C GLN A 144 -8.74 1.41 -13.51
N GLY A 145 -9.52 0.95 -14.49
CA GLY A 145 -9.26 1.17 -15.91
C GLY A 145 -8.23 0.23 -16.54
N GLY A 146 -7.58 -0.65 -15.74
CA GLY A 146 -6.84 -1.79 -16.24
C GLY A 146 -7.76 -2.98 -16.49
N THR A 147 -7.35 -3.87 -17.38
CA THR A 147 -8.02 -5.13 -17.67
C THR A 147 -6.99 -6.26 -17.74
N PRO A 148 -7.39 -7.53 -17.59
CA PRO A 148 -6.47 -8.67 -17.67
C PRO A 148 -6.06 -8.99 -19.12
N ASN A 149 -5.60 -7.98 -19.88
CA ASN A 149 -5.29 -8.11 -21.32
C ASN A 149 -4.32 -9.25 -21.63
N GLU A 150 -3.39 -9.55 -20.71
CA GLU A 150 -2.42 -10.63 -20.87
C GLU A 150 -3.07 -12.02 -20.83
N LEU A 151 -4.30 -12.12 -20.32
CA LEU A 151 -5.05 -13.36 -20.14
C LEU A 151 -6.26 -13.48 -21.07
N GLU A 152 -6.59 -12.43 -21.85
CA GLU A 152 -7.79 -12.36 -22.70
C GLU A 152 -7.90 -13.51 -23.74
N ASP A 153 -6.80 -14.04 -24.18
CA ASP A 153 -6.80 -15.14 -25.16
C ASP A 153 -7.32 -16.48 -24.58
N GLU A 154 -7.17 -16.68 -23.25
CA GLU A 154 -7.52 -17.92 -22.58
C GLU A 154 -8.68 -17.80 -21.59
N TYR A 155 -8.96 -16.59 -21.10
CA TYR A 155 -9.95 -16.36 -20.06
C TYR A 155 -10.93 -15.26 -20.45
N ASP A 156 -12.20 -15.49 -20.14
CA ASP A 156 -13.21 -14.42 -20.02
C ASP A 156 -13.12 -13.85 -18.61
N TYR A 157 -13.50 -12.59 -18.41
CA TYR A 157 -13.43 -11.95 -17.11
C TYR A 157 -14.67 -11.13 -16.81
N GLU A 158 -15.06 -11.14 -15.54
CA GLU A 158 -16.15 -10.35 -15.00
C GLU A 158 -15.67 -9.56 -13.79
N GLU A 159 -16.07 -8.30 -13.70
CA GLU A 159 -15.75 -7.45 -12.55
C GLU A 159 -16.48 -7.98 -11.31
N ALA A 160 -15.72 -8.27 -10.25
CA ALA A 160 -16.23 -8.81 -9.01
C ALA A 160 -16.22 -7.81 -7.87
N LEU A 161 -15.21 -6.94 -7.81
CA LEU A 161 -15.07 -5.94 -6.77
C LEU A 161 -14.30 -4.73 -7.27
N GLU A 162 -14.76 -3.53 -6.90
CA GLU A 162 -14.00 -2.28 -6.98
C GLU A 162 -13.81 -1.74 -5.55
N PHE A 163 -12.58 -1.33 -5.21
CA PHE A 163 -12.29 -0.75 -3.91
C PHE A 163 -11.16 0.27 -3.98
N HIS A 164 -11.22 1.25 -3.07
CA HIS A 164 -10.18 2.26 -2.92
C HIS A 164 -9.25 1.87 -1.78
N TYR A 165 -7.93 1.92 -2.00
CA TYR A 165 -6.95 1.72 -0.95
C TYR A 165 -5.78 2.68 -1.10
N MET A 166 -5.49 3.43 -0.05
CA MET A 166 -4.49 4.51 -0.02
C MET A 166 -4.78 5.60 -1.07
N TYR A 167 -4.09 5.56 -2.20
CA TYR A 167 -4.17 6.56 -3.28
C TYR A 167 -4.65 5.95 -4.59
N TYR A 168 -5.11 4.71 -4.58
CA TYR A 168 -5.38 3.96 -5.78
C TYR A 168 -6.74 3.28 -5.71
N ASP A 169 -7.43 3.31 -6.83
CA ASP A 169 -8.61 2.51 -7.06
C ASP A 169 -8.20 1.17 -7.68
N PHE A 170 -8.64 0.10 -7.07
CA PHE A 170 -8.37 -1.28 -7.51
C PHE A 170 -9.64 -1.92 -8.01
N VAL A 171 -9.48 -2.82 -8.98
CA VAL A 171 -10.55 -3.68 -9.48
C VAL A 171 -10.07 -5.13 -9.41
N ILE A 172 -10.95 -5.99 -8.93
CA ILE A 172 -10.77 -7.45 -8.96
C ILE A 172 -11.73 -8.02 -9.98
N TYR A 173 -11.19 -8.80 -10.90
CA TYR A 173 -11.94 -9.56 -11.88
C TYR A 173 -11.93 -11.03 -11.53
N ARG A 174 -13.07 -11.69 -11.68
CA ARG A 174 -13.15 -13.15 -11.71
C ARG A 174 -12.82 -13.61 -13.11
N LEU A 175 -11.93 -14.60 -13.22
CA LEU A 175 -11.55 -15.19 -14.49
C LEU A 175 -12.27 -16.52 -14.71
N GLU A 176 -12.79 -16.71 -15.91
CA GLU A 176 -13.39 -17.99 -16.35
C GLU A 176 -12.66 -18.47 -17.62
N ARG A 177 -12.17 -19.71 -17.60
CA ARG A 177 -11.45 -20.25 -18.76
C ARG A 177 -12.38 -20.37 -19.97
N ARG A 178 -11.96 -19.84 -21.10
CA ARG A 178 -12.66 -20.04 -22.37
C ARG A 178 -12.67 -21.50 -22.76
N ARG A 179 -13.83 -22.00 -23.18
CA ARG A 179 -14.04 -23.39 -23.60
C ARG A 179 -13.77 -23.58 -25.07
#